data_198f639f7c3d1275219ca12e9491b4b7
#
_entry.id   198f639f7c3d1275219ca12e9491b4b7
#
_cell.length_a   1.000
_cell.length_b   1.000
_cell.length_c   1.000
_cell.angle_alpha   90.00
_cell.angle_beta   90.00
_cell.angle_gamma   90.00
#
_symmetry.space_group_name_H-M   'P 1'
#
loop_
_entity.id
_entity.type
_entity.pdbx_description
1 polymer ?
#
loop_
_entity_poly.entity_id
_entity_poly.type
_entity_poly.pdbx_seq_one_letter_code
_entity_poly.pdbx_strand_id
1 'polypeptide(L)'
;MGGLAACGGGDSGEDGDDITLRVNLFGKFGYTEAYKKFEEAHPGVKIVETAEGDLGKYNTKITQQIAAGGDAGDVVAIEEGQTVAFLAAPDKFVNLQDQGGNDVKDRWLPWVWDKATTADGKTTIGYGTDVGGLAMCYRRDLFEKAGLPTDREEVGKLWPTWDEFIATGKKFQSGIKDDKVAFIDSSTNTYNSILMQQGDHTYFDRDDELVFDTNPAVKTAWDYAVEMTEADLSAQLKAFSDEWNAGFKNGSFAAIACPAWMTGYIKDQSGEENAGKWDIATVPGGGGNWGGSWLAVPTSSEHQDMALELIDYLSDEEGQMMAFEAEGRLPSLPALYDKPELKEATNAYFNEAPIGQLFVAGASQLEPVYLGTKNVPVRDAVENALRSVENGEVPPAQGWDDASAAAEKAAR
;
A
#
# COMPACT_ATOMS: atom_id res chain seq x y z
N MET A 1 8.76 -7.00 80.40
CA MET A 1 9.99 -6.49 79.82
C MET A 1 10.04 -7.01 78.37
N GLY A 2 9.81 -6.34 77.39
CA GLY A 2 10.11 -5.15 76.72
C GLY A 2 9.81 -5.41 75.25
N GLY A 3 8.71 -4.87 74.76
CA GLY A 3 8.41 -4.94 73.32
C GLY A 3 9.18 -3.87 72.57
N LEU A 4 9.56 -4.15 71.34
CA LEU A 4 9.96 -3.16 70.33
C LEU A 4 9.10 -3.38 69.13
N ALA A 5 8.18 -2.48 68.89
CA ALA A 5 7.49 -2.31 67.64
C ALA A 5 8.42 -1.64 66.62
N ALA A 6 8.66 -2.28 65.50
CA ALA A 6 9.25 -1.65 64.31
C ALA A 6 8.13 -1.36 63.34
N CYS A 7 7.80 -0.09 63.15
CA CYS A 7 7.04 0.42 62.00
C CYS A 7 7.95 0.38 60.79
N GLY A 8 7.72 -0.58 59.92
CA GLY A 8 8.20 -0.53 58.53
C GLY A 8 7.18 0.23 57.70
N GLY A 9 7.50 1.44 57.23
CA GLY A 9 6.76 2.13 56.20
C GLY A 9 6.87 1.35 54.93
N GLY A 10 5.76 0.79 54.49
CA GLY A 10 5.62 0.30 53.12
C GLY A 10 5.53 1.51 52.21
N ASP A 11 6.55 1.71 51.44
CA ASP A 11 6.51 2.51 50.22
C ASP A 11 5.67 1.71 49.23
N SER A 12 4.41 2.08 49.08
CA SER A 12 3.56 1.58 47.99
C SER A 12 4.00 2.32 46.75
N GLY A 13 5.09 1.86 46.16
CA GLY A 13 5.31 2.09 44.72
C GLY A 13 4.12 1.50 44.01
N GLU A 14 3.39 2.30 43.29
CA GLU A 14 2.46 1.83 42.27
C GLU A 14 3.32 1.02 41.27
N ASP A 15 3.34 -0.30 41.43
CA ASP A 15 3.68 -1.22 40.33
C ASP A 15 2.58 -1.04 39.29
N GLY A 16 2.76 -0.09 38.38
CA GLY A 16 1.98 -0.08 37.15
C GLY A 16 2.28 -1.40 36.45
N ASP A 17 1.24 -2.20 36.18
CA ASP A 17 1.41 -3.43 35.43
C ASP A 17 2.09 -3.12 34.09
N ASP A 18 3.22 -3.79 33.78
CA ASP A 18 3.91 -3.68 32.51
C ASP A 18 2.94 -4.03 31.36
N ILE A 19 2.73 -3.09 30.43
CA ILE A 19 1.83 -3.26 29.28
C ILE A 19 2.65 -3.70 28.08
N THR A 20 2.25 -4.79 27.43
CA THR A 20 2.82 -5.19 26.14
C THR A 20 1.80 -4.98 25.03
N LEU A 21 2.02 -3.99 24.19
CA LEU A 21 1.22 -3.74 23.00
C LEU A 21 1.70 -4.59 21.82
N ARG A 22 0.81 -5.37 21.25
CA ARG A 22 1.08 -6.21 20.08
C ARG A 22 0.55 -5.52 18.83
N VAL A 23 1.47 -5.17 17.93
CA VAL A 23 1.18 -4.49 16.66
C VAL A 23 1.32 -5.47 15.52
N ASN A 24 0.26 -5.72 14.77
CA ASN A 24 0.25 -6.59 13.61
C ASN A 24 0.20 -5.75 12.31
N LEU A 25 1.23 -5.88 11.47
CA LEU A 25 1.41 -5.15 10.21
C LEU A 25 1.58 -6.10 9.03
N PHE A 26 1.29 -5.61 7.84
CA PHE A 26 1.68 -6.23 6.59
C PHE A 26 2.89 -5.49 6.01
N GLY A 27 4.02 -6.18 5.93
CA GLY A 27 5.28 -5.56 5.51
C GLY A 27 5.86 -4.57 6.52
N LYS A 28 6.83 -3.77 6.08
CA LYS A 28 7.53 -2.79 6.91
C LYS A 28 6.84 -1.43 6.86
N PHE A 29 6.59 -0.85 8.02
CA PHE A 29 5.98 0.48 8.15
C PHE A 29 6.98 1.57 8.55
N GLY A 30 8.18 1.19 8.99
CA GLY A 30 9.22 2.14 9.38
C GLY A 30 9.08 2.69 10.81
N TYR A 31 8.34 2.02 11.69
CA TYR A 31 8.00 2.53 13.01
C TYR A 31 9.04 2.26 14.11
N THR A 32 10.17 1.62 13.80
CA THR A 32 11.16 1.23 14.84
C THR A 32 11.59 2.38 15.74
N GLU A 33 11.86 3.55 15.17
CA GLU A 33 12.27 4.72 15.98
C GLU A 33 11.06 5.34 16.69
N ALA A 34 9.89 5.34 16.08
CA ALA A 34 8.65 5.81 16.71
C ALA A 34 8.29 4.96 17.92
N TYR A 35 8.39 3.62 17.84
CA TYR A 35 8.16 2.74 18.99
C TYR A 35 9.11 3.04 20.15
N LYS A 36 10.39 3.23 19.86
CA LYS A 36 11.38 3.56 20.89
C LYS A 36 11.04 4.85 21.61
N LYS A 37 10.68 5.91 20.87
CA LYS A 37 10.28 7.18 21.46
C LYS A 37 9.00 7.05 22.29
N PHE A 38 8.03 6.26 21.79
CA PHE A 38 6.81 6.00 22.53
C PHE A 38 7.06 5.24 23.84
N GLU A 39 7.88 4.19 23.82
CA GLU A 39 8.29 3.44 25.02
C GLU A 39 9.06 4.33 26.02
N GLU A 40 9.92 5.23 25.55
CA GLU A 40 10.63 6.20 26.40
C GLU A 40 9.68 7.20 27.08
N ALA A 41 8.59 7.60 26.39
CA ALA A 41 7.56 8.49 26.93
C ALA A 41 6.58 7.78 27.88
N HIS A 42 6.46 6.45 27.78
CA HIS A 42 5.51 5.61 28.54
C HIS A 42 6.26 4.50 29.31
N PRO A 43 6.94 4.82 30.43
CA PRO A 43 7.64 3.81 31.22
C PRO A 43 6.72 2.67 31.64
N GLY A 44 7.13 1.42 31.41
CA GLY A 44 6.32 0.21 31.63
C GLY A 44 5.55 -0.26 30.39
N VAL A 45 5.55 0.50 29.29
CA VAL A 45 4.99 0.06 28.00
C VAL A 45 6.07 -0.56 27.14
N LYS A 46 5.76 -1.72 26.56
CA LYS A 46 6.58 -2.44 25.58
C LYS A 46 5.78 -2.68 24.29
N ILE A 47 6.40 -2.43 23.14
CA ILE A 47 5.76 -2.67 21.84
C ILE A 47 6.40 -3.88 21.17
N VAL A 48 5.57 -4.80 20.70
CA VAL A 48 5.98 -6.00 19.97
C VAL A 48 5.32 -6.02 18.60
N GLU A 49 6.09 -5.72 17.55
CA GLU A 49 5.64 -5.76 16.17
C GLU A 49 5.72 -7.15 15.58
N THR A 50 4.70 -7.54 14.84
CA THR A 50 4.71 -8.66 13.91
C THR A 50 4.41 -8.14 12.52
N ALA A 51 5.39 -8.19 11.61
CA ALA A 51 5.25 -7.80 10.22
C ALA A 51 5.17 -9.05 9.33
N GLU A 52 3.99 -9.30 8.74
CA GLU A 52 3.80 -10.40 7.78
C GLU A 52 4.17 -9.91 6.36
N GLY A 53 5.10 -10.60 5.71
CA GLY A 53 5.56 -10.22 4.38
C GLY A 53 4.58 -10.56 3.25
N ASP A 54 3.64 -11.46 3.49
CA ASP A 54 2.61 -11.88 2.53
C ASP A 54 1.26 -11.25 2.89
N LEU A 55 0.83 -10.27 2.11
CA LEU A 55 -0.42 -9.53 2.34
C LEU A 55 -1.65 -10.45 2.35
N GLY A 56 -1.70 -11.47 1.48
CA GLY A 56 -2.82 -12.41 1.43
C GLY A 56 -2.94 -13.25 2.71
N LYS A 57 -1.80 -13.73 3.25
CA LYS A 57 -1.77 -14.43 4.54
C LYS A 57 -2.14 -13.51 5.68
N TYR A 58 -1.60 -12.28 5.69
CA TYR A 58 -1.96 -11.28 6.68
C TYR A 58 -3.47 -11.02 6.70
N ASN A 59 -4.04 -10.65 5.55
CA ASN A 59 -5.47 -10.35 5.41
C ASN A 59 -6.34 -11.53 5.85
N THR A 60 -6.00 -12.76 5.44
CA THR A 60 -6.73 -13.97 5.86
C THR A 60 -6.69 -14.15 7.38
N LYS A 61 -5.52 -14.05 7.98
CA LYS A 61 -5.31 -14.20 9.43
C LYS A 61 -6.09 -13.14 10.21
N ILE A 62 -5.91 -11.88 9.89
CA ILE A 62 -6.54 -10.76 10.63
C ILE A 62 -8.05 -10.80 10.47
N THR A 63 -8.57 -11.03 9.26
CA THR A 63 -10.02 -11.16 9.03
C THR A 63 -10.63 -12.28 9.86
N GLN A 64 -9.99 -13.45 9.93
CA GLN A 64 -10.47 -14.57 10.74
C GLN A 64 -10.45 -14.26 12.24
N GLN A 65 -9.38 -13.64 12.74
CA GLN A 65 -9.24 -13.26 14.15
C GLN A 65 -10.29 -12.22 14.56
N ILE A 66 -10.45 -11.17 13.77
CA ILE A 66 -11.45 -10.12 13.99
C ILE A 66 -12.88 -10.68 13.95
N ALA A 67 -13.21 -11.49 12.93
CA ALA A 67 -14.54 -12.07 12.80
C ALA A 67 -14.89 -12.99 13.98
N ALA A 68 -13.93 -13.78 14.47
CA ALA A 68 -14.10 -14.65 15.62
C ALA A 68 -14.19 -13.89 16.97
N GLY A 69 -13.93 -12.60 17.01
CA GLY A 69 -13.74 -11.84 18.25
C GLY A 69 -12.53 -12.36 19.05
N GLY A 70 -11.55 -12.93 18.34
CA GLY A 70 -10.33 -13.50 18.91
C GLY A 70 -9.24 -12.45 19.05
N ASP A 71 -8.07 -12.94 19.45
CA ASP A 71 -6.89 -12.12 19.68
C ASP A 71 -6.20 -11.73 18.35
N ALA A 72 -6.51 -10.55 17.86
CA ALA A 72 -5.88 -9.96 16.68
C ALA A 72 -4.68 -9.05 17.02
N GLY A 73 -4.31 -8.96 18.30
CA GLY A 73 -3.36 -7.97 18.81
C GLY A 73 -4.06 -6.69 19.29
N ASP A 74 -3.26 -5.72 19.69
CA ASP A 74 -3.77 -4.46 20.23
C ASP A 74 -3.92 -3.40 19.15
N VAL A 75 -3.04 -3.44 18.14
CA VAL A 75 -3.11 -2.61 16.93
C VAL A 75 -3.01 -3.51 15.70
N VAL A 76 -3.85 -3.25 14.71
CA VAL A 76 -3.82 -3.92 13.40
C VAL A 76 -3.74 -2.90 12.28
N ALA A 77 -2.93 -3.18 11.25
CA ALA A 77 -2.95 -2.40 10.03
C ALA A 77 -4.05 -2.92 9.09
N ILE A 78 -4.79 -2.00 8.47
CA ILE A 78 -5.81 -2.29 7.46
C ILE A 78 -5.31 -1.79 6.12
N GLU A 79 -5.18 -2.68 5.14
CA GLU A 79 -4.83 -2.33 3.76
C GLU A 79 -6.06 -1.77 3.05
N GLU A 80 -5.87 -0.84 2.10
CA GLU A 80 -6.96 -0.13 1.42
C GLU A 80 -8.06 -1.04 0.88
N GLY A 81 -7.69 -2.16 0.26
CA GLY A 81 -8.64 -3.11 -0.32
C GLY A 81 -9.52 -3.83 0.69
N GLN A 82 -9.13 -3.85 1.98
CA GLN A 82 -9.87 -4.49 3.06
C GLN A 82 -10.77 -3.52 3.83
N THR A 83 -10.60 -2.20 3.67
CA THR A 83 -11.27 -1.19 4.50
C THR A 83 -12.79 -1.34 4.44
N VAL A 84 -13.35 -1.46 3.24
CA VAL A 84 -14.81 -1.58 3.04
C VAL A 84 -15.36 -2.87 3.68
N ALA A 85 -14.61 -3.98 3.60
CA ALA A 85 -15.01 -5.24 4.24
C ALA A 85 -15.06 -5.12 5.77
N PHE A 86 -14.10 -4.43 6.38
CA PHE A 86 -14.09 -4.19 7.83
C PHE A 86 -15.15 -3.16 8.26
N LEU A 87 -15.47 -2.18 7.42
CA LEU A 87 -16.57 -1.24 7.66
C LEU A 87 -17.97 -1.91 7.63
N ALA A 88 -18.08 -3.12 7.07
CA ALA A 88 -19.30 -3.93 7.18
C ALA A 88 -19.51 -4.54 8.59
N ALA A 89 -18.45 -4.56 9.45
CA ALA A 89 -18.51 -5.03 10.83
C ALA A 89 -17.77 -4.04 11.77
N PRO A 90 -18.22 -2.76 11.82
CA PRO A 90 -17.48 -1.70 12.50
C PRO A 90 -17.43 -1.87 14.03
N ASP A 91 -18.35 -2.66 14.61
CA ASP A 91 -18.39 -3.02 16.04
C ASP A 91 -17.20 -3.87 16.49
N LYS A 92 -16.39 -4.39 15.57
CA LYS A 92 -15.17 -5.13 15.85
C LYS A 92 -13.97 -4.24 16.17
N PHE A 93 -14.11 -2.95 15.93
CA PHE A 93 -13.05 -1.96 16.16
C PHE A 93 -13.54 -0.88 17.14
N VAL A 94 -12.61 -0.28 17.86
CA VAL A 94 -12.92 0.90 18.68
C VAL A 94 -13.35 2.03 17.74
N ASN A 95 -14.50 2.64 18.02
CA ASN A 95 -14.96 3.80 17.27
C ASN A 95 -14.13 5.04 17.64
N LEU A 96 -13.27 5.47 16.74
CA LEU A 96 -12.38 6.60 16.98
C LEU A 96 -13.12 7.93 17.19
N GLN A 97 -14.35 8.07 16.65
CA GLN A 97 -15.15 9.27 16.87
C GLN A 97 -15.57 9.42 18.34
N ASP A 98 -15.81 8.32 19.05
CA ASP A 98 -16.11 8.33 20.49
C ASP A 98 -14.89 8.64 21.35
N GLN A 99 -13.68 8.57 20.74
CA GLN A 99 -12.38 8.81 21.36
C GLN A 99 -11.77 10.17 20.96
N GLY A 100 -12.59 11.12 20.52
CA GLY A 100 -12.11 12.43 20.08
C GLY A 100 -11.63 12.51 18.63
N GLY A 101 -11.75 11.43 17.84
CA GLY A 101 -11.32 11.40 16.44
C GLY A 101 -11.91 12.50 15.56
N ASN A 102 -13.16 12.95 15.86
CA ASN A 102 -13.76 14.07 15.15
C ASN A 102 -13.01 15.41 15.31
N ASP A 103 -12.28 15.59 16.40
CA ASP A 103 -11.52 16.82 16.68
C ASP A 103 -10.21 16.87 15.88
N VAL A 104 -9.76 15.72 15.38
CA VAL A 104 -8.48 15.57 14.66
C VAL A 104 -8.64 15.15 13.21
N LYS A 105 -9.87 14.87 12.74
CA LYS A 105 -10.14 14.36 11.39
C LYS A 105 -9.56 15.23 10.26
N ASP A 106 -9.49 16.54 10.46
CA ASP A 106 -8.99 17.50 9.48
C ASP A 106 -7.45 17.44 9.34
N ARG A 107 -6.76 16.58 10.10
CA ARG A 107 -5.33 16.28 9.90
C ARG A 107 -5.11 15.57 8.55
N TRP A 108 -6.02 14.67 8.16
CA TRP A 108 -5.90 13.81 6.97
C TRP A 108 -6.50 14.44 5.72
N LEU A 109 -6.09 13.93 4.57
CA LEU A 109 -6.84 14.14 3.33
C LEU A 109 -8.29 13.66 3.56
N PRO A 110 -9.32 14.42 3.14
CA PRO A 110 -10.71 14.07 3.44
C PRO A 110 -11.09 12.63 3.06
N TRP A 111 -10.65 12.16 1.90
CA TRP A 111 -10.94 10.82 1.43
C TRP A 111 -10.27 9.72 2.27
N VAL A 112 -9.14 10.00 2.92
CA VAL A 112 -8.46 9.03 3.82
C VAL A 112 -9.31 8.79 5.06
N TRP A 113 -9.87 9.86 5.63
CA TRP A 113 -10.81 9.76 6.74
C TRP A 113 -12.10 9.05 6.33
N ASP A 114 -12.67 9.44 5.19
CA ASP A 114 -13.93 8.89 4.68
C ASP A 114 -13.83 7.39 4.38
N LYS A 115 -12.69 6.91 3.85
CA LYS A 115 -12.44 5.48 3.59
C LYS A 115 -12.42 4.60 4.85
N ALA A 116 -12.11 5.16 6.02
CA ALA A 116 -12.14 4.45 7.30
C ALA A 116 -13.45 4.69 8.07
N THR A 117 -14.41 5.42 7.49
CA THR A 117 -15.65 5.82 8.13
C THR A 117 -16.85 5.12 7.47
N THR A 118 -17.79 4.63 8.30
CA THR A 118 -19.05 4.02 7.82
C THR A 118 -19.85 5.00 6.98
N ALA A 119 -20.66 4.50 6.03
CA ALA A 119 -21.47 5.32 5.12
C ALA A 119 -22.46 6.26 5.84
N ASP A 120 -22.92 5.92 7.04
CA ASP A 120 -23.76 6.78 7.87
C ASP A 120 -22.98 7.85 8.66
N GLY A 121 -21.65 7.85 8.53
CA GLY A 121 -20.75 8.82 9.15
C GLY A 121 -20.57 8.69 10.66
N LYS A 122 -21.00 7.56 11.29
CA LYS A 122 -21.03 7.45 12.76
C LYS A 122 -19.86 6.69 13.38
N THR A 123 -19.15 5.89 12.59
CA THR A 123 -18.04 5.08 13.10
C THR A 123 -16.85 5.22 12.19
N THR A 124 -15.72 5.58 12.76
CA THR A 124 -14.39 5.57 12.09
C THR A 124 -13.53 4.50 12.75
N ILE A 125 -13.04 3.54 11.98
CA ILE A 125 -12.35 2.35 12.50
C ILE A 125 -10.83 2.47 12.53
N GLY A 126 -10.22 3.47 11.87
CA GLY A 126 -8.76 3.57 11.81
C GLY A 126 -8.27 4.96 11.43
N TYR A 127 -7.06 5.28 11.85
CA TYR A 127 -6.32 6.47 11.43
C TYR A 127 -5.41 6.16 10.24
N GLY A 128 -5.48 6.99 9.20
CA GLY A 128 -4.66 6.83 7.99
C GLY A 128 -3.18 7.03 8.25
N THR A 129 -2.35 6.18 7.67
CA THR A 129 -0.89 6.24 7.84
C THR A 129 -0.17 6.78 6.62
N ASP A 130 -0.53 6.29 5.43
CA ASP A 130 0.11 6.64 4.18
C ASP A 130 -0.88 6.61 3.01
N VAL A 131 -0.45 7.15 1.88
CA VAL A 131 -1.18 7.09 0.62
C VAL A 131 -0.29 6.52 -0.48
N GLY A 132 -0.89 5.73 -1.37
CA GLY A 132 -0.19 4.99 -2.42
C GLY A 132 -0.10 5.75 -3.74
N GLY A 133 0.14 7.07 -3.71
CA GLY A 133 0.26 7.86 -4.93
C GLY A 133 1.28 7.26 -5.90
N LEU A 134 0.86 7.06 -7.17
CA LEU A 134 1.63 6.36 -8.18
C LEU A 134 2.68 7.25 -8.87
N ALA A 135 3.82 6.63 -9.14
CA ALA A 135 4.83 7.04 -10.10
C ALA A 135 5.23 5.83 -10.95
N MET A 136 6.24 5.98 -11.80
CA MET A 136 6.85 4.89 -12.57
C MET A 136 8.33 4.76 -12.18
N CYS A 137 8.68 3.66 -11.51
CA CYS A 137 10.07 3.33 -11.25
C CYS A 137 10.68 2.61 -12.46
N TYR A 138 11.90 2.98 -12.86
CA TYR A 138 12.53 2.39 -14.03
C TYR A 138 14.03 2.19 -13.86
N ARG A 139 14.60 1.23 -14.58
CA ARG A 139 16.03 0.89 -14.62
C ARG A 139 16.73 1.71 -15.72
N ARG A 140 17.45 2.76 -15.30
CA ARG A 140 18.22 3.64 -16.17
C ARG A 140 19.22 2.87 -17.04
N ASP A 141 19.92 1.91 -16.43
CA ASP A 141 20.92 1.10 -17.12
C ASP A 141 20.31 0.16 -18.18
N LEU A 142 19.08 -0.31 -17.99
CA LEU A 142 18.37 -1.11 -18.99
C LEU A 142 17.80 -0.22 -20.11
N PHE A 143 17.31 0.98 -19.76
CA PHE A 143 16.89 1.98 -20.75
C PHE A 143 18.05 2.41 -21.64
N GLU A 144 19.23 2.68 -21.07
CA GLU A 144 20.44 3.00 -21.83
C GLU A 144 20.80 1.87 -22.79
N LYS A 145 20.80 0.61 -22.32
CA LYS A 145 21.08 -0.58 -23.17
C LYS A 145 20.07 -0.74 -24.31
N ALA A 146 18.81 -0.34 -24.09
CA ALA A 146 17.76 -0.35 -25.11
C ALA A 146 17.84 0.87 -26.05
N GLY A 147 18.73 1.85 -25.80
CA GLY A 147 18.86 3.07 -26.60
C GLY A 147 17.77 4.11 -26.31
N LEU A 148 17.14 4.03 -25.13
CA LEU A 148 16.16 4.99 -24.66
C LEU A 148 16.79 6.07 -23.77
N PRO A 149 16.15 7.24 -23.58
CA PRO A 149 16.57 8.22 -22.60
C PRO A 149 16.67 7.63 -21.18
N THR A 150 17.53 8.22 -20.36
CA THR A 150 17.74 7.81 -18.97
C THR A 150 17.45 8.92 -17.96
N ASP A 151 17.25 10.15 -18.43
CA ASP A 151 16.82 11.28 -17.61
C ASP A 151 15.32 11.15 -17.31
N ARG A 152 14.91 11.39 -16.05
CA ARG A 152 13.54 11.15 -15.57
C ARG A 152 12.49 12.03 -16.26
N GLU A 153 12.84 13.27 -16.61
CA GLU A 153 11.91 14.15 -17.31
C GLU A 153 11.73 13.71 -18.76
N GLU A 154 12.82 13.31 -19.43
CA GLU A 154 12.75 12.78 -20.78
C GLU A 154 12.04 11.44 -20.83
N VAL A 155 12.24 10.58 -19.83
CA VAL A 155 11.53 9.30 -19.69
C VAL A 155 10.03 9.52 -19.46
N GLY A 156 9.63 10.43 -18.57
CA GLY A 156 8.23 10.77 -18.36
C GLY A 156 7.52 11.29 -19.63
N LYS A 157 8.24 11.94 -20.54
CA LYS A 157 7.70 12.38 -21.83
C LYS A 157 7.51 11.25 -22.84
N LEU A 158 8.10 10.08 -22.62
CA LEU A 158 7.92 8.93 -23.52
C LEU A 158 6.53 8.32 -23.40
N TRP A 159 5.85 8.51 -22.25
CA TRP A 159 4.62 7.80 -21.93
C TRP A 159 3.56 8.67 -21.19
N PRO A 160 3.12 9.78 -21.76
CA PRO A 160 2.06 10.58 -21.15
C PRO A 160 0.72 9.81 -21.04
N THR A 161 0.52 8.77 -21.86
CA THR A 161 -0.62 7.86 -21.82
C THR A 161 -0.19 6.39 -21.81
N TRP A 162 -1.11 5.48 -21.53
CA TRP A 162 -0.84 4.04 -21.56
C TRP A 162 -0.57 3.53 -22.98
N ASP A 163 -1.18 4.12 -24.01
CA ASP A 163 -0.86 3.81 -25.42
C ASP A 163 0.62 4.11 -25.73
N GLU A 164 1.10 5.26 -25.28
CA GLU A 164 2.49 5.66 -25.49
C GLU A 164 3.45 4.87 -24.60
N PHE A 165 3.01 4.42 -23.42
CA PHE A 165 3.75 3.50 -22.58
C PHE A 165 3.98 2.15 -23.30
N ILE A 166 2.94 1.57 -23.87
CA ILE A 166 3.04 0.34 -24.67
C ILE A 166 3.93 0.56 -25.89
N ALA A 167 3.78 1.69 -26.59
CA ALA A 167 4.65 2.02 -27.71
C ALA A 167 6.12 2.14 -27.31
N THR A 168 6.40 2.68 -26.12
CA THR A 168 7.74 2.76 -25.53
C THR A 168 8.25 1.37 -25.16
N GLY A 169 7.41 0.51 -24.58
CA GLY A 169 7.75 -0.88 -24.32
C GLY A 169 8.15 -1.67 -25.58
N LYS A 170 7.39 -1.50 -26.68
CA LYS A 170 7.73 -2.10 -27.99
C LYS A 170 9.11 -1.61 -28.49
N LYS A 171 9.44 -0.32 -28.30
CA LYS A 171 10.78 0.21 -28.63
C LYS A 171 11.86 -0.36 -27.72
N PHE A 172 11.59 -0.47 -26.41
CA PHE A 172 12.50 -1.09 -25.46
C PHE A 172 12.83 -2.52 -25.84
N GLN A 173 11.82 -3.39 -26.10
CA GLN A 173 12.02 -4.79 -26.52
C GLN A 173 12.80 -4.90 -27.82
N SER A 174 12.61 -3.97 -28.76
CA SER A 174 13.38 -3.94 -30.00
C SER A 174 14.85 -3.53 -29.81
N GLY A 175 15.11 -2.69 -28.79
CA GLY A 175 16.44 -2.15 -28.49
C GLY A 175 17.29 -3.04 -27.59
N ILE A 176 16.67 -3.67 -26.57
CA ILE A 176 17.35 -4.57 -25.64
C ILE A 176 17.81 -5.84 -26.37
N LYS A 177 19.08 -6.27 -26.11
CA LYS A 177 19.65 -7.46 -26.76
C LYS A 177 19.52 -8.72 -25.92
N ASP A 178 18.95 -8.59 -24.71
CA ASP A 178 18.78 -9.68 -23.75
C ASP A 178 17.32 -10.10 -23.69
N ASP A 179 17.01 -11.28 -24.18
CA ASP A 179 15.66 -11.88 -24.24
C ASP A 179 15.11 -12.27 -22.85
N LYS A 180 15.94 -12.17 -21.81
CA LYS A 180 15.52 -12.39 -20.39
C LYS A 180 15.02 -11.14 -19.71
N VAL A 181 15.11 -9.99 -20.37
CA VAL A 181 14.71 -8.69 -19.81
C VAL A 181 13.44 -8.21 -20.48
N ALA A 182 12.37 -8.13 -19.71
CA ALA A 182 11.10 -7.58 -20.17
C ALA A 182 11.00 -6.06 -19.88
N PHE A 183 10.05 -5.40 -20.52
CA PHE A 183 9.79 -3.99 -20.26
C PHE A 183 9.14 -3.78 -18.89
N ILE A 184 8.12 -4.58 -18.55
CA ILE A 184 7.40 -4.52 -17.26
C ILE A 184 7.54 -5.84 -16.49
N ASP A 185 7.30 -5.76 -15.19
CA ASP A 185 7.29 -6.92 -14.29
C ASP A 185 6.14 -7.89 -14.60
N SER A 186 4.92 -7.35 -14.79
CA SER A 186 3.72 -8.13 -15.11
C SER A 186 2.61 -7.24 -15.70
N SER A 187 1.95 -7.71 -16.74
CA SER A 187 0.73 -7.08 -17.27
C SER A 187 -0.40 -7.10 -16.24
N THR A 188 -0.50 -8.19 -15.46
CA THR A 188 -1.51 -8.33 -14.39
C THR A 188 -1.26 -7.34 -13.25
N ASN A 189 -0.02 -7.10 -12.87
CA ASN A 189 0.29 -6.09 -11.84
C ASN A 189 -0.01 -4.68 -12.36
N THR A 190 0.34 -4.38 -13.61
CA THR A 190 0.08 -3.09 -14.26
C THR A 190 -1.42 -2.83 -14.43
N TYR A 191 -2.24 -3.87 -14.67
CA TYR A 191 -3.69 -3.80 -14.74
C TYR A 191 -4.31 -3.06 -13.53
N ASN A 192 -3.86 -3.40 -12.31
CA ASN A 192 -4.37 -2.76 -11.10
C ASN A 192 -4.07 -1.26 -11.07
N SER A 193 -2.87 -0.87 -11.48
CA SER A 193 -2.48 0.54 -11.55
C SER A 193 -3.33 1.32 -12.55
N ILE A 194 -3.63 0.72 -13.69
CA ILE A 194 -4.50 1.31 -14.72
C ILE A 194 -5.92 1.42 -14.19
N LEU A 195 -6.46 0.34 -13.60
CA LEU A 195 -7.83 0.29 -13.09
C LEU A 195 -8.10 1.41 -12.07
N MET A 196 -7.15 1.68 -11.18
CA MET A 196 -7.26 2.72 -10.16
C MET A 196 -7.18 4.16 -10.70
N GLN A 197 -6.99 4.34 -12.01
CA GLN A 197 -6.98 5.64 -12.69
C GLN A 197 -8.25 5.89 -13.54
N GLN A 198 -9.10 4.86 -13.74
CA GLN A 198 -10.12 4.91 -14.80
C GLN A 198 -11.49 5.43 -14.36
N GLY A 199 -11.72 5.68 -13.08
CA GLY A 199 -13.04 6.12 -12.63
C GLY A 199 -13.15 6.20 -11.11
N ASP A 200 -14.38 6.35 -10.63
CA ASP A 200 -14.69 6.49 -9.21
C ASP A 200 -15.04 5.17 -8.51
N HIS A 201 -15.07 4.06 -9.25
CA HIS A 201 -15.30 2.71 -8.73
C HIS A 201 -14.67 1.64 -9.64
N THR A 202 -14.42 0.45 -9.08
CA THR A 202 -13.82 -0.67 -9.80
C THR A 202 -14.85 -1.76 -10.12
N TYR A 203 -14.78 -2.89 -9.41
CA TYR A 203 -15.64 -4.05 -9.63
C TYR A 203 -17.05 -3.87 -9.08
N PHE A 204 -17.25 -2.95 -8.15
CA PHE A 204 -18.52 -2.68 -7.47
C PHE A 204 -18.87 -1.21 -7.61
N ASP A 205 -20.15 -0.93 -7.84
CA ASP A 205 -20.66 0.43 -7.75
C ASP A 205 -20.88 0.86 -6.28
N ARG A 206 -21.36 2.09 -6.06
CA ARG A 206 -21.54 2.63 -4.70
C ARG A 206 -22.72 2.00 -3.93
N ASP A 207 -23.57 1.21 -4.60
CA ASP A 207 -24.62 0.39 -4.00
C ASP A 207 -24.14 -1.03 -3.67
N ASP A 208 -22.82 -1.28 -3.86
CA ASP A 208 -22.13 -2.56 -3.65
C ASP A 208 -22.60 -3.69 -4.57
N GLU A 209 -23.13 -3.32 -5.74
CA GLU A 209 -23.52 -4.26 -6.79
C GLU A 209 -22.32 -4.53 -7.72
N LEU A 210 -22.13 -5.80 -8.10
CA LEU A 210 -21.03 -6.19 -8.99
C LEU A 210 -21.27 -5.64 -10.40
N VAL A 211 -20.32 -4.83 -10.90
CA VAL A 211 -20.37 -4.17 -12.22
C VAL A 211 -19.20 -4.54 -13.13
N PHE A 212 -18.55 -5.69 -12.87
CA PHE A 212 -17.37 -6.13 -13.62
C PHE A 212 -17.55 -6.01 -15.14
N ASP A 213 -18.64 -6.57 -15.69
CA ASP A 213 -18.89 -6.58 -17.14
C ASP A 213 -19.43 -5.26 -17.70
N THR A 214 -19.96 -4.40 -16.84
CA THR A 214 -20.65 -3.16 -17.26
C THR A 214 -19.83 -1.90 -17.00
N ASN A 215 -18.81 -1.99 -16.16
CA ASN A 215 -17.91 -0.87 -15.89
C ASN A 215 -16.84 -0.77 -16.99
N PRO A 216 -16.85 0.31 -17.81
CA PRO A 216 -15.86 0.49 -18.86
C PRO A 216 -14.43 0.64 -18.33
N ALA A 217 -14.25 1.08 -17.08
CA ALA A 217 -12.95 1.18 -16.42
C ALA A 217 -12.25 -0.18 -16.34
N VAL A 218 -12.98 -1.21 -15.91
CA VAL A 218 -12.47 -2.59 -15.81
C VAL A 218 -12.07 -3.11 -17.19
N LYS A 219 -12.92 -2.90 -18.20
CA LYS A 219 -12.63 -3.35 -19.58
C LYS A 219 -11.42 -2.63 -20.16
N THR A 220 -11.31 -1.33 -19.97
CA THR A 220 -10.17 -0.54 -20.44
C THR A 220 -8.85 -1.03 -19.83
N ALA A 221 -8.81 -1.22 -18.51
CA ALA A 221 -7.63 -1.73 -17.83
C ALA A 221 -7.26 -3.16 -18.31
N TRP A 222 -8.26 -4.02 -18.48
CA TRP A 222 -8.08 -5.37 -19.03
C TRP A 222 -7.48 -5.34 -20.44
N ASP A 223 -8.03 -4.51 -21.33
CA ASP A 223 -7.57 -4.42 -22.72
C ASP A 223 -6.12 -3.95 -22.80
N TYR A 224 -5.70 -2.98 -21.98
CA TYR A 224 -4.30 -2.56 -21.90
C TYR A 224 -3.39 -3.67 -21.39
N ALA A 225 -3.80 -4.43 -20.37
CA ALA A 225 -3.00 -5.55 -19.87
C ALA A 225 -2.86 -6.66 -20.93
N VAL A 226 -3.92 -6.96 -21.67
CA VAL A 226 -3.88 -7.90 -22.77
C VAL A 226 -2.95 -7.41 -23.89
N GLU A 227 -3.03 -6.12 -24.28
CA GLU A 227 -2.14 -5.55 -25.29
C GLU A 227 -0.66 -5.63 -24.89
N MET A 228 -0.34 -5.36 -23.60
CA MET A 228 1.03 -5.52 -23.09
C MET A 228 1.50 -6.97 -23.18
N THR A 229 0.62 -7.92 -22.86
CA THR A 229 0.90 -9.36 -22.99
C THR A 229 1.13 -9.78 -24.43
N GLU A 230 0.24 -9.39 -25.36
CA GLU A 230 0.35 -9.71 -26.80
C GLU A 230 1.57 -9.04 -27.45
N ALA A 231 2.04 -7.93 -26.89
CA ALA A 231 3.24 -7.24 -27.33
C ALA A 231 4.55 -7.76 -26.70
N ASP A 232 4.48 -8.84 -25.91
CA ASP A 232 5.64 -9.48 -25.27
C ASP A 232 6.41 -8.53 -24.31
N LEU A 233 5.69 -7.64 -23.59
CA LEU A 233 6.31 -6.64 -22.73
C LEU A 233 6.52 -7.13 -21.29
N SER A 234 5.88 -8.23 -20.88
CA SER A 234 5.80 -8.71 -19.51
C SER A 234 6.86 -9.75 -19.15
N ALA A 235 7.46 -9.62 -17.97
CA ALA A 235 8.25 -10.68 -17.35
C ALA A 235 7.40 -11.79 -16.71
N GLN A 236 6.07 -11.64 -16.68
CA GLN A 236 5.09 -12.61 -16.13
C GLN A 236 5.33 -12.95 -14.66
N LEU A 237 5.83 -12.00 -13.87
CA LEU A 237 6.18 -12.20 -12.48
C LEU A 237 5.03 -11.79 -11.56
N LYS A 238 4.55 -12.75 -10.75
CA LYS A 238 3.49 -12.46 -9.77
C LYS A 238 4.05 -11.56 -8.67
N ALA A 239 3.40 -10.42 -8.40
CA ALA A 239 3.80 -9.51 -7.32
C ALA A 239 3.97 -10.25 -5.99
N PHE A 240 5.01 -9.89 -5.25
CA PHE A 240 5.41 -10.44 -3.95
C PHE A 240 5.82 -11.93 -3.95
N SER A 241 5.98 -12.56 -5.11
CA SER A 241 6.61 -13.89 -5.20
C SER A 241 8.14 -13.79 -5.07
N ASP A 242 8.79 -14.91 -4.76
CA ASP A 242 10.26 -14.97 -4.67
C ASP A 242 10.93 -14.64 -6.01
N GLU A 243 10.30 -15.04 -7.12
CA GLU A 243 10.77 -14.76 -8.48
C GLU A 243 10.66 -13.26 -8.81
N TRP A 244 9.56 -12.61 -8.42
CA TRP A 244 9.37 -11.17 -8.59
C TRP A 244 10.39 -10.39 -7.75
N ASN A 245 10.60 -10.80 -6.50
CA ASN A 245 11.60 -10.23 -5.61
C ASN A 245 13.02 -10.34 -6.21
N ALA A 246 13.37 -11.51 -6.72
CA ALA A 246 14.65 -11.72 -7.41
C ALA A 246 14.77 -10.89 -8.70
N GLY A 247 13.66 -10.60 -9.36
CA GLY A 247 13.59 -9.80 -10.59
C GLY A 247 14.12 -8.38 -10.43
N PHE A 248 13.89 -7.73 -9.29
CA PHE A 248 14.46 -6.42 -8.97
C PHE A 248 15.99 -6.43 -8.97
N LYS A 249 16.58 -7.44 -8.32
CA LYS A 249 18.03 -7.60 -8.22
C LYS A 249 18.64 -7.96 -9.56
N ASN A 250 18.05 -8.91 -10.26
CA ASN A 250 18.58 -9.49 -11.48
C ASN A 250 18.34 -8.60 -12.71
N GLY A 251 17.44 -7.60 -12.62
CA GLY A 251 17.04 -6.77 -13.74
C GLY A 251 16.20 -7.53 -14.76
N SER A 252 15.27 -8.38 -14.28
CA SER A 252 14.37 -9.15 -15.15
C SER A 252 13.35 -8.26 -15.86
N PHE A 253 13.14 -7.05 -15.39
CA PHE A 253 12.26 -6.04 -15.97
C PHE A 253 12.82 -4.63 -15.82
N ALA A 254 12.37 -3.72 -16.66
CA ALA A 254 12.92 -2.38 -16.77
C ALA A 254 12.04 -1.29 -16.15
N ALA A 255 10.73 -1.49 -16.04
CA ALA A 255 9.79 -0.51 -15.48
C ALA A 255 8.72 -1.20 -14.63
N ILE A 256 8.21 -0.47 -13.63
CA ILE A 256 7.12 -0.90 -12.77
C ILE A 256 6.37 0.32 -12.27
N ALA A 257 5.02 0.28 -12.25
CA ALA A 257 4.22 1.26 -11.53
C ALA A 257 4.54 1.15 -10.04
N CYS A 258 5.03 2.24 -9.44
CA CYS A 258 5.50 2.22 -8.06
C CYS A 258 4.88 3.36 -7.23
N PRO A 259 4.13 3.02 -6.18
CA PRO A 259 3.77 3.96 -5.14
C PRO A 259 4.98 4.32 -4.27
N ALA A 260 4.86 5.37 -3.47
CA ALA A 260 5.96 5.87 -2.65
C ALA A 260 6.58 4.79 -1.74
N TRP A 261 5.75 4.00 -1.06
CA TRP A 261 6.19 2.91 -0.16
C TRP A 261 7.02 1.83 -0.88
N MET A 262 6.82 1.65 -2.19
CA MET A 262 7.57 0.65 -2.96
C MET A 262 9.05 1.05 -3.15
N THR A 263 9.41 2.31 -2.93
CA THR A 263 10.82 2.73 -3.04
C THR A 263 11.71 2.04 -2.01
N GLY A 264 11.26 1.91 -0.76
CA GLY A 264 11.94 1.12 0.27
C GLY A 264 11.99 -0.36 -0.11
N TYR A 265 10.88 -0.92 -0.59
CA TYR A 265 10.81 -2.32 -1.04
C TYR A 265 11.77 -2.61 -2.20
N ILE A 266 11.79 -1.76 -3.24
CA ILE A 266 12.72 -1.91 -4.37
C ILE A 266 14.17 -1.88 -3.89
N LYS A 267 14.53 -0.96 -3.01
CA LYS A 267 15.87 -0.89 -2.42
C LYS A 267 16.24 -2.21 -1.73
N ASP A 268 15.37 -2.73 -0.87
CA ASP A 268 15.57 -3.97 -0.14
C ASP A 268 15.76 -5.17 -1.07
N GLN A 269 14.92 -5.31 -2.09
CA GLN A 269 14.95 -6.45 -3.00
C GLN A 269 16.08 -6.34 -4.05
N SER A 270 16.37 -5.13 -4.52
CA SER A 270 17.44 -4.92 -5.53
C SER A 270 18.84 -5.03 -4.96
N GLY A 271 19.06 -4.72 -3.67
CA GLY A 271 20.37 -4.68 -3.03
C GLY A 271 21.19 -3.44 -3.37
N GLU A 272 22.22 -3.17 -2.58
CA GLU A 272 23.06 -1.98 -2.69
C GLU A 272 23.84 -1.92 -4.03
N GLU A 273 24.09 -3.03 -4.68
CA GLU A 273 24.76 -3.11 -6.00
C GLU A 273 23.95 -2.47 -7.13
N ASN A 274 22.68 -2.22 -6.91
CA ASN A 274 21.79 -1.56 -7.86
C ASN A 274 21.46 -0.09 -7.49
N ALA A 275 22.12 0.45 -6.46
CA ALA A 275 21.99 1.86 -6.11
C ALA A 275 22.34 2.77 -7.32
N GLY A 276 21.51 3.77 -7.59
CA GLY A 276 21.68 4.70 -8.71
C GLY A 276 21.33 4.13 -10.09
N LYS A 277 20.98 2.82 -10.20
CA LYS A 277 20.47 2.25 -11.44
C LYS A 277 18.96 2.42 -11.61
N TRP A 278 18.23 2.59 -10.52
CA TRP A 278 16.83 2.94 -10.52
C TRP A 278 16.63 4.45 -10.56
N ASP A 279 15.53 4.89 -11.15
CA ASP A 279 15.05 6.27 -11.11
C ASP A 279 13.52 6.28 -11.14
N ILE A 280 12.92 7.46 -10.98
CA ILE A 280 11.47 7.62 -10.88
C ILE A 280 11.01 8.69 -11.86
N ALA A 281 10.02 8.37 -12.68
CA ALA A 281 9.36 9.27 -13.61
C ALA A 281 7.85 9.34 -13.32
N THR A 282 7.14 10.25 -13.97
CA THR A 282 5.67 10.34 -13.89
C THR A 282 5.03 9.06 -14.43
N VAL A 283 3.90 8.64 -13.83
CA VAL A 283 3.10 7.51 -14.31
C VAL A 283 2.28 7.91 -15.53
N PRO A 284 2.07 7.01 -16.52
CA PRO A 284 1.15 7.27 -17.62
C PRO A 284 -0.26 7.62 -17.13
N GLY A 285 -0.92 8.58 -17.78
CA GLY A 285 -2.26 9.03 -17.40
C GLY A 285 -2.30 10.01 -16.23
N GLY A 286 -1.21 10.14 -15.46
CA GLY A 286 -1.09 10.99 -14.27
C GLY A 286 -1.91 10.49 -13.08
N GLY A 287 -1.44 10.69 -11.88
CA GLY A 287 -2.14 10.28 -10.66
C GLY A 287 -2.31 8.76 -10.51
N GLY A 288 -3.32 8.38 -9.73
CA GLY A 288 -3.60 6.98 -9.39
C GLY A 288 -3.12 6.58 -8.01
N ASN A 289 -3.68 5.50 -7.50
CA ASN A 289 -3.37 4.97 -6.17
C ASN A 289 -3.09 3.48 -6.23
N TRP A 290 -2.09 3.03 -5.50
CA TRP A 290 -1.90 1.63 -5.20
C TRP A 290 -1.58 1.47 -3.71
N GLY A 291 -2.64 1.12 -2.94
CA GLY A 291 -2.54 0.91 -1.52
C GLY A 291 -2.69 2.21 -0.71
N GLY A 292 -2.23 2.14 0.48
CA GLY A 292 -2.46 3.03 1.60
C GLY A 292 -2.97 2.19 2.76
N SER A 293 -2.83 2.68 3.98
CA SER A 293 -3.15 1.89 5.15
C SER A 293 -3.68 2.73 6.30
N TRP A 294 -4.34 2.03 7.22
CA TRP A 294 -4.90 2.58 8.44
C TRP A 294 -4.47 1.72 9.63
N LEU A 295 -4.24 2.34 10.77
CA LEU A 295 -4.07 1.64 12.04
C LEU A 295 -5.38 1.67 12.80
N ALA A 296 -5.80 0.50 13.27
CA ALA A 296 -7.05 0.30 14.00
C ALA A 296 -6.82 -0.47 15.31
N VAL A 297 -7.68 -0.24 16.30
CA VAL A 297 -7.67 -0.95 17.56
C VAL A 297 -8.86 -1.92 17.58
N PRO A 298 -8.63 -3.26 17.60
CA PRO A 298 -9.69 -4.22 17.77
C PRO A 298 -10.40 -4.08 19.13
N THR A 299 -11.72 -4.25 19.19
CA THR A 299 -12.46 -4.24 20.46
C THR A 299 -12.09 -5.39 21.40
N SER A 300 -11.38 -6.41 20.89
CA SER A 300 -10.83 -7.51 21.68
C SER A 300 -9.51 -7.17 22.39
N SER A 301 -8.91 -6.01 22.14
CA SER A 301 -7.70 -5.58 22.88
C SER A 301 -8.04 -5.32 24.35
N GLU A 302 -7.18 -5.81 25.24
CA GLU A 302 -7.24 -5.53 26.68
C GLU A 302 -6.59 -4.19 27.06
N HIS A 303 -5.86 -3.56 26.11
CA HIS A 303 -5.08 -2.33 26.31
C HIS A 303 -5.56 -1.19 25.38
N GLN A 304 -6.89 -1.07 25.18
CA GLN A 304 -7.46 -0.15 24.19
C GLN A 304 -6.97 1.29 24.34
N ASP A 305 -6.94 1.83 25.54
CA ASP A 305 -6.55 3.23 25.78
C ASP A 305 -5.09 3.48 25.32
N MET A 306 -4.15 2.61 25.69
CA MET A 306 -2.74 2.74 25.32
C MET A 306 -2.53 2.45 23.81
N ALA A 307 -3.31 1.53 23.25
CA ALA A 307 -3.30 1.25 21.80
C ALA A 307 -3.81 2.44 20.98
N LEU A 308 -4.85 3.14 21.46
CA LEU A 308 -5.36 4.36 20.84
C LEU A 308 -4.33 5.49 20.87
N GLU A 309 -3.65 5.67 21.99
CA GLU A 309 -2.56 6.64 22.11
C GLU A 309 -1.41 6.32 21.15
N LEU A 310 -1.06 5.03 21.02
CA LEU A 310 -0.05 4.59 20.08
C LEU A 310 -0.45 4.88 18.63
N ILE A 311 -1.69 4.54 18.20
CA ILE A 311 -2.10 4.80 16.81
C ILE A 311 -2.24 6.29 16.51
N ASP A 312 -2.65 7.13 17.48
CA ASP A 312 -2.67 8.58 17.29
C ASP A 312 -1.24 9.11 17.06
N TYR A 313 -0.27 8.68 17.90
CA TYR A 313 1.13 9.05 17.73
C TYR A 313 1.75 8.57 16.41
N LEU A 314 1.53 7.31 16.04
CA LEU A 314 2.07 6.77 14.78
C LEU A 314 1.47 7.41 13.53
N SER A 315 0.28 7.97 13.64
CA SER A 315 -0.44 8.61 12.54
C SER A 315 -0.43 10.15 12.59
N ASP A 316 0.27 10.74 13.54
CA ASP A 316 0.51 12.19 13.59
C ASP A 316 1.64 12.64 12.65
N GLU A 317 1.97 13.93 12.69
CA GLU A 317 3.00 14.51 11.83
C GLU A 317 4.39 13.90 12.09
N GLU A 318 4.74 13.62 13.35
CA GLU A 318 6.04 13.04 13.72
C GLU A 318 6.12 11.57 13.30
N GLY A 319 5.10 10.77 13.62
CA GLY A 319 5.03 9.35 13.28
C GLY A 319 5.07 9.10 11.77
N GLN A 320 4.27 9.85 10.99
CA GLN A 320 4.25 9.71 9.54
C GLN A 320 5.54 10.19 8.87
N MET A 321 6.19 11.25 9.39
CA MET A 321 7.50 11.66 8.88
C MET A 321 8.58 10.61 9.14
N MET A 322 8.59 9.97 10.32
CA MET A 322 9.54 8.88 10.60
C MET A 322 9.31 7.69 9.64
N ALA A 323 8.06 7.33 9.36
CA ALA A 323 7.72 6.29 8.39
C ALA A 323 8.15 6.65 6.95
N PHE A 324 8.01 7.92 6.55
CA PHE A 324 8.49 8.42 5.27
C PHE A 324 10.03 8.35 5.16
N GLU A 325 10.74 8.81 6.17
CA GLU A 325 12.21 8.79 6.21
C GLU A 325 12.77 7.37 6.19
N ALA A 326 12.12 6.43 6.89
CA ALA A 326 12.58 5.05 7.00
C ALA A 326 12.27 4.20 5.75
N GLU A 327 11.03 4.26 5.23
CA GLU A 327 10.52 3.33 4.22
C GLU A 327 9.92 4.04 2.98
N GLY A 328 9.96 5.37 2.92
CA GLY A 328 9.41 6.13 1.79
C GLY A 328 7.88 6.20 1.77
N ARG A 329 7.18 5.90 2.87
CA ARG A 329 5.72 5.95 2.95
C ARG A 329 5.23 7.39 2.87
N LEU A 330 4.51 7.75 1.80
CA LEU A 330 4.02 9.11 1.62
C LEU A 330 2.95 9.42 2.67
N PRO A 331 3.16 10.46 3.50
CA PRO A 331 2.18 10.83 4.51
C PRO A 331 0.79 11.07 3.97
N SER A 332 -0.23 10.67 4.72
CA SER A 332 -1.64 10.96 4.45
C SER A 332 -2.09 12.33 4.97
N LEU A 333 -1.17 13.09 5.61
CA LEU A 333 -1.40 14.39 6.22
C LEU A 333 -0.96 15.52 5.26
N PRO A 334 -1.90 16.28 4.66
CA PRO A 334 -1.56 17.36 3.73
C PRO A 334 -0.72 18.48 4.38
N ALA A 335 -0.80 18.67 5.69
CA ALA A 335 0.03 19.63 6.41
C ALA A 335 1.54 19.38 6.28
N LEU A 336 1.95 18.15 5.95
CA LEU A 336 3.35 17.78 5.74
C LEU A 336 3.85 18.12 4.32
N TYR A 337 2.97 18.27 3.35
CA TYR A 337 3.36 18.39 1.94
C TYR A 337 4.15 19.67 1.61
N ASP A 338 3.97 20.73 2.38
CA ASP A 338 4.71 21.98 2.24
C ASP A 338 5.93 22.08 3.18
N LYS A 339 6.13 21.10 4.08
CA LYS A 339 7.30 21.08 4.96
C LYS A 339 8.56 20.79 4.14
N PRO A 340 9.67 21.55 4.39
CA PRO A 340 10.91 21.35 3.65
C PRO A 340 11.44 19.91 3.70
N GLU A 341 11.29 19.25 4.85
CA GLU A 341 11.76 17.88 5.11
C GLU A 341 11.12 16.87 4.14
N LEU A 342 9.85 17.04 3.77
CA LEU A 342 9.18 16.22 2.77
C LEU A 342 9.40 16.79 1.37
N LYS A 343 9.15 18.08 1.16
CA LYS A 343 9.13 18.73 -0.16
C LYS A 343 10.48 18.67 -0.88
N GLU A 344 11.58 18.78 -0.13
CA GLU A 344 12.95 18.75 -0.66
C GLU A 344 13.58 17.35 -0.57
N ALA A 345 12.83 16.36 -0.09
CA ALA A 345 13.33 15.01 0.07
C ALA A 345 13.74 14.40 -1.28
N THR A 346 14.95 13.86 -1.31
CA THR A 346 15.47 13.09 -2.44
C THR A 346 15.79 11.67 -2.00
N ASN A 347 15.88 10.75 -2.97
CA ASN A 347 16.28 9.38 -2.70
C ASN A 347 17.53 9.03 -3.49
N ALA A 348 18.66 8.89 -2.78
CA ALA A 348 19.95 8.61 -3.38
C ALA A 348 20.01 7.24 -4.09
N TYR A 349 19.25 6.24 -3.59
CA TYR A 349 19.13 4.95 -4.24
C TYR A 349 18.52 5.06 -5.64
N PHE A 350 17.60 6.02 -5.85
CA PHE A 350 16.93 6.34 -7.10
C PHE A 350 17.55 7.54 -7.80
N ASN A 351 18.89 7.61 -7.85
CA ASN A 351 19.59 8.67 -8.58
C ASN A 351 19.17 10.08 -8.15
N GLU A 352 19.10 10.33 -6.85
CA GLU A 352 18.66 11.60 -6.26
C GLU A 352 17.28 12.04 -6.76
N ALA A 353 16.36 11.09 -6.99
CA ALA A 353 14.98 11.41 -7.39
C ALA A 353 14.32 12.30 -6.33
N PRO A 354 13.66 13.40 -6.72
CA PRO A 354 12.96 14.30 -5.81
C PRO A 354 11.63 13.68 -5.37
N ILE A 355 11.71 12.66 -4.50
CA ILE A 355 10.57 11.82 -4.12
C ILE A 355 9.45 12.61 -3.45
N GLY A 356 9.77 13.62 -2.65
CA GLY A 356 8.77 14.48 -2.04
C GLY A 356 7.90 15.18 -3.09
N GLN A 357 8.52 15.78 -4.12
CA GLN A 357 7.78 16.48 -5.19
C GLN A 357 6.99 15.50 -6.07
N LEU A 358 7.61 14.39 -6.48
CA LEU A 358 7.00 13.41 -7.39
C LEU A 358 5.76 12.77 -6.78
N PHE A 359 5.87 12.27 -5.54
CA PHE A 359 4.76 11.55 -4.91
C PHE A 359 3.68 12.49 -4.35
N VAL A 360 4.04 13.68 -3.85
CA VAL A 360 3.05 14.69 -3.46
C VAL A 360 2.24 15.16 -4.67
N ALA A 361 2.89 15.35 -5.83
CA ALA A 361 2.16 15.69 -7.06
C ALA A 361 1.18 14.58 -7.48
N GLY A 362 1.58 13.32 -7.38
CA GLY A 362 0.72 12.15 -7.62
C GLY A 362 -0.46 12.08 -6.65
N ALA A 363 -0.19 12.23 -5.35
CA ALA A 363 -1.22 12.19 -4.31
C ALA A 363 -2.23 13.35 -4.43
N SER A 364 -1.78 14.53 -4.85
CA SER A 364 -2.65 15.70 -5.05
C SER A 364 -3.60 15.56 -6.25
N GLN A 365 -3.33 14.64 -7.16
CA GLN A 365 -4.17 14.33 -8.34
C GLN A 365 -4.98 13.03 -8.12
N LEU A 366 -4.88 12.43 -6.94
CA LEU A 366 -5.54 11.18 -6.64
C LEU A 366 -7.04 11.40 -6.42
N GLU A 367 -7.85 10.73 -7.21
CA GLU A 367 -9.30 10.65 -6.99
C GLU A 367 -9.61 9.35 -6.24
N PRO A 368 -10.42 9.40 -5.16
CA PRO A 368 -10.73 8.20 -4.39
C PRO A 368 -11.63 7.25 -5.19
N VAL A 369 -11.24 5.98 -5.24
CA VAL A 369 -11.95 4.92 -5.95
C VAL A 369 -12.70 4.05 -4.94
N TYR A 370 -13.99 3.77 -5.19
CA TYR A 370 -14.77 2.83 -4.41
C TYR A 370 -14.40 1.39 -4.80
N LEU A 371 -14.18 0.52 -3.80
CA LEU A 371 -13.67 -0.84 -4.03
C LEU A 371 -14.72 -1.94 -3.79
N GLY A 372 -15.72 -1.71 -2.91
CA GLY A 372 -16.75 -2.71 -2.54
C GLY A 372 -16.34 -3.68 -1.43
N THR A 373 -17.35 -4.26 -0.77
CA THR A 373 -17.15 -5.15 0.39
C THR A 373 -16.50 -6.49 0.03
N LYS A 374 -16.64 -6.93 -1.22
CA LYS A 374 -16.06 -8.16 -1.77
C LYS A 374 -14.90 -7.88 -2.74
N ASN A 375 -14.29 -6.68 -2.63
CA ASN A 375 -13.22 -6.28 -3.55
C ASN A 375 -12.07 -7.30 -3.60
N VAL A 376 -11.53 -7.72 -2.47
CA VAL A 376 -10.35 -8.60 -2.44
C VAL A 376 -10.63 -9.94 -3.12
N PRO A 377 -11.66 -10.72 -2.76
CA PRO A 377 -11.91 -11.99 -3.43
C PRO A 377 -12.24 -11.83 -4.93
N VAL A 378 -12.89 -10.73 -5.35
CA VAL A 378 -13.17 -10.47 -6.77
C VAL A 378 -11.88 -10.06 -7.50
N ARG A 379 -11.08 -9.16 -6.94
CA ARG A 379 -9.76 -8.80 -7.48
C ARG A 379 -8.89 -10.04 -7.70
N ASP A 380 -8.75 -10.87 -6.68
CA ASP A 380 -7.91 -12.08 -6.76
C ASP A 380 -8.41 -13.05 -7.85
N ALA A 381 -9.72 -13.17 -8.01
CA ALA A 381 -10.32 -14.00 -9.06
C ALA A 381 -10.04 -13.45 -10.47
N VAL A 382 -10.18 -12.14 -10.66
CA VAL A 382 -9.91 -11.44 -11.92
C VAL A 382 -8.42 -11.52 -12.27
N GLU A 383 -7.54 -11.22 -11.31
CA GLU A 383 -6.09 -11.32 -11.50
C GLU A 383 -5.64 -12.73 -11.88
N ASN A 384 -6.22 -13.77 -11.27
CA ASN A 384 -5.87 -15.14 -11.62
C ASN A 384 -6.27 -15.48 -13.06
N ALA A 385 -7.44 -15.03 -13.52
CA ALA A 385 -7.87 -15.21 -14.90
C ALA A 385 -6.98 -14.43 -15.90
N LEU A 386 -6.66 -13.16 -15.58
CA LEU A 386 -5.75 -12.36 -16.39
C LEU A 386 -4.33 -12.96 -16.45
N ARG A 387 -3.86 -13.52 -15.36
CA ARG A 387 -2.57 -14.20 -15.28
C ARG A 387 -2.53 -15.44 -16.16
N SER A 388 -3.64 -16.20 -16.27
CA SER A 388 -3.71 -17.33 -17.21
C SER A 388 -3.62 -16.86 -18.68
N VAL A 389 -4.13 -15.65 -19.00
CA VAL A 389 -3.92 -15.02 -20.31
C VAL A 389 -2.45 -14.62 -20.49
N GLU A 390 -1.88 -13.95 -19.47
CA GLU A 390 -0.49 -13.49 -19.48
C GLU A 390 0.51 -14.63 -19.66
N ASN A 391 0.24 -15.79 -19.04
CA ASN A 391 1.05 -17.00 -19.18
C ASN A 391 0.80 -17.78 -20.50
N GLY A 392 -0.15 -17.34 -21.32
CA GLY A 392 -0.51 -18.02 -22.57
C GLY A 392 -1.29 -19.34 -22.36
N GLU A 393 -1.87 -19.57 -21.17
CA GLU A 393 -2.65 -20.77 -20.84
C GLU A 393 -4.03 -20.74 -21.52
N VAL A 394 -4.62 -19.55 -21.64
CA VAL A 394 -5.90 -19.31 -22.31
C VAL A 394 -5.83 -18.09 -23.24
N PRO A 395 -6.61 -18.06 -24.32
CA PRO A 395 -6.66 -16.88 -25.20
C PRO A 395 -7.40 -15.72 -24.48
N PRO A 396 -7.12 -14.44 -24.85
CA PRO A 396 -7.69 -13.26 -24.19
C PRO A 396 -9.20 -13.24 -24.05
N ALA A 397 -9.94 -13.65 -25.10
CA ALA A 397 -11.40 -13.69 -25.08
C ALA A 397 -11.93 -14.70 -24.02
N GLN A 398 -11.34 -15.88 -23.96
CA GLN A 398 -11.67 -16.88 -22.94
C GLN A 398 -11.32 -16.39 -21.54
N GLY A 399 -10.16 -15.71 -21.39
CA GLY A 399 -9.74 -15.14 -20.10
C GLY A 399 -10.72 -14.09 -19.55
N TRP A 400 -11.32 -13.27 -20.43
CA TRP A 400 -12.37 -12.33 -20.02
C TRP A 400 -13.63 -13.03 -19.50
N ASP A 401 -14.11 -14.04 -20.26
CA ASP A 401 -15.28 -14.83 -19.84
C ASP A 401 -15.04 -15.57 -18.53
N ASP A 402 -13.82 -16.14 -18.36
CA ASP A 402 -13.41 -16.81 -17.13
C ASP A 402 -13.32 -15.81 -15.94
N ALA A 403 -12.81 -14.60 -16.19
CA ALA A 403 -12.73 -13.53 -15.18
C ALA A 403 -14.13 -13.09 -14.73
N SER A 404 -15.06 -12.90 -15.67
CA SER A 404 -16.45 -12.54 -15.37
C SER A 404 -17.13 -13.61 -14.51
N ALA A 405 -17.05 -14.87 -14.93
CA ALA A 405 -17.63 -15.98 -14.17
C ALA A 405 -17.00 -16.14 -12.76
N ALA A 406 -15.69 -15.91 -12.66
CA ALA A 406 -14.97 -15.99 -11.38
C ALA A 406 -15.33 -14.81 -10.46
N ALA A 407 -15.46 -13.60 -11.01
CA ALA A 407 -15.92 -12.40 -10.28
C ALA A 407 -17.32 -12.58 -9.71
N GLU A 408 -18.29 -13.06 -10.53
CA GLU A 408 -19.64 -13.37 -10.07
C GLU A 408 -19.67 -14.40 -8.93
N LYS A 409 -18.81 -15.41 -9.00
CA LYS A 409 -18.70 -16.45 -7.95
C LYS A 409 -18.10 -15.87 -6.69
N ALA A 410 -17.08 -15.03 -6.79
CA ALA A 410 -16.38 -14.43 -5.65
C ALA A 410 -17.21 -13.35 -4.95
N ALA A 411 -18.11 -12.68 -5.67
CA ALA A 411 -19.02 -11.67 -5.13
C ALA A 411 -20.20 -12.24 -4.31
N ARG A 412 -20.46 -13.55 -4.37
CA ARG A 412 -21.52 -14.23 -3.57
C ARG A 412 -21.05 -14.45 -2.14
#